data_6030931ebc52e4d15ae04d23ea8f2517
#
_entry.id   6030931ebc52e4d15ae04d23ea8f2517
#
_cell.length_a   1.000
_cell.length_b   1.000
_cell.length_c   1.000
_cell.angle_alpha   90.00
_cell.angle_beta   90.00
_cell.angle_gamma   90.00
#
_symmetry.space_group_name_H-M   'P 1'
#
loop_
_entity.id
_entity.type
_entity.pdbx_description
1 polymer ?
#
loop_
_entity_poly.entity_id
_entity_poly.type
_entity_poly.pdbx_seq_one_letter_code
_entity_poly.pdbx_strand_id
1 'polypeptide(L)'
;ERKPGKTEPLPKTWLKQEGAAVARRVGAVDRYMRLGGKMLGKGMEVMQAPTLAGVLAKEGGEIARELVHALSLPDDPPSMLRGRLGVSKRVAWAEPLKLEEVKAVGRACDCTVNDVLMATAAGALREYMRERGEALDGMTLRATVPVNLRPLEHARKLGNHFGLVFLDLPVGEANPVRRLERVADCMRQLKGSRQAIVAYGLLAALGMAPAAVQELALDLFSRKATAVATNVPGPQQPLYLAGRKLREMMFWVPQTGSIGIGVSILSYDGEV
;
A
#
# COMPACT_ATOMS: atom_id res chain seq x y z
N GLU A 1 9.97 -35.88 24.85
CA GLU A 1 10.61 -35.37 23.60
C GLU A 1 9.65 -35.53 22.43
N ARG A 2 8.94 -34.46 22.02
CA ARG A 2 8.15 -34.45 20.79
C ARG A 2 9.00 -33.84 19.66
N LYS A 3 9.24 -34.63 18.61
CA LYS A 3 9.91 -34.16 17.39
C LYS A 3 9.16 -32.98 16.78
N PRO A 4 9.85 -31.93 16.30
CA PRO A 4 9.21 -30.80 15.63
C PRO A 4 8.49 -31.29 14.37
N GLY A 5 7.17 -31.02 14.29
CA GLY A 5 6.33 -31.34 13.14
C GLY A 5 6.81 -30.54 11.90
N LYS A 6 6.83 -31.20 10.76
CA LYS A 6 7.12 -30.60 9.45
C LYS A 6 6.08 -29.50 9.20
N THR A 7 6.55 -28.27 9.02
CA THR A 7 5.72 -27.15 8.59
C THR A 7 5.27 -27.41 7.14
N GLU A 8 3.98 -27.61 6.93
CA GLU A 8 3.41 -27.59 5.57
C GLU A 8 3.55 -26.19 4.96
N PRO A 9 4.00 -26.08 3.73
CA PRO A 9 4.12 -24.79 3.06
C PRO A 9 2.73 -24.20 2.78
N LEU A 10 2.60 -22.88 2.97
CA LEU A 10 1.41 -22.08 2.64
C LEU A 10 0.81 -22.44 1.26
N PRO A 11 -0.52 -22.40 1.09
CA PRO A 11 -1.17 -22.73 -0.18
C PRO A 11 -0.62 -21.88 -1.32
N LYS A 12 0.00 -22.55 -2.29
CA LYS A 12 0.76 -21.93 -3.39
C LYS A 12 -0.10 -21.20 -4.43
N THR A 13 -1.41 -21.26 -4.33
CA THR A 13 -2.31 -20.78 -5.38
C THR A 13 -2.47 -19.27 -5.42
N TRP A 14 -2.69 -18.61 -4.30
CA TRP A 14 -2.80 -17.15 -4.26
C TRP A 14 -1.43 -16.46 -4.38
N LEU A 15 -0.35 -17.06 -3.83
CA LEU A 15 1.02 -16.59 -4.00
C LEU A 15 1.50 -16.69 -5.45
N LYS A 16 1.03 -17.70 -6.24
CA LYS A 16 1.43 -17.84 -7.64
C LYS A 16 0.83 -16.80 -8.56
N GLN A 17 -0.42 -16.40 -8.36
CA GLN A 17 -1.08 -15.41 -9.23
C GLN A 17 -0.55 -13.99 -9.00
N GLU A 18 -0.40 -13.57 -7.76
CA GLU A 18 0.20 -12.26 -7.43
C GLU A 18 1.72 -12.26 -7.67
N GLY A 19 2.42 -13.32 -7.32
CA GLY A 19 3.87 -13.43 -7.48
C GLY A 19 4.34 -13.36 -8.93
N ALA A 20 3.63 -13.95 -9.88
CA ALA A 20 4.00 -13.91 -11.29
C ALA A 20 3.76 -12.54 -11.95
N ALA A 21 2.75 -11.80 -11.51
CA ALA A 21 2.51 -10.43 -11.95
C ALA A 21 3.53 -9.46 -11.34
N VAL A 22 3.84 -9.63 -10.05
CA VAL A 22 4.86 -8.86 -9.33
C VAL A 22 6.26 -9.18 -9.87
N ALA A 23 6.62 -10.44 -10.10
CA ALA A 23 7.93 -10.83 -10.61
C ALA A 23 8.22 -10.26 -12.02
N ARG A 24 7.21 -10.22 -12.90
CA ARG A 24 7.35 -9.56 -14.21
C ARG A 24 7.57 -8.05 -14.07
N ARG A 25 6.92 -7.41 -13.08
CA ARG A 25 7.05 -5.97 -12.82
C ARG A 25 8.37 -5.61 -12.15
N VAL A 26 8.85 -6.45 -11.24
CA VAL A 26 10.12 -6.24 -10.54
C VAL A 26 11.32 -6.51 -11.44
N GLY A 27 11.25 -7.44 -12.37
CA GLY A 27 12.28 -7.61 -13.40
C GLY A 27 12.45 -6.34 -14.27
N ALA A 28 11.38 -5.55 -14.42
CA ALA A 28 11.45 -4.23 -15.02
C ALA A 28 12.16 -3.22 -14.09
N VAL A 29 11.82 -3.17 -12.79
CA VAL A 29 12.43 -2.24 -11.81
C VAL A 29 13.93 -2.47 -11.67
N ASP A 30 14.37 -3.74 -11.54
CA ASP A 30 15.81 -4.07 -11.43
C ASP A 30 16.57 -3.69 -12.71
N ARG A 31 15.91 -3.82 -13.87
CA ARG A 31 16.42 -3.35 -15.16
C ARG A 31 16.51 -1.81 -15.20
N TYR A 32 15.50 -1.10 -14.66
CA TYR A 32 15.50 0.36 -14.57
C TYR A 32 16.54 0.90 -13.59
N MET A 33 16.71 0.28 -12.44
CA MET A 33 17.72 0.67 -11.45
C MET A 33 19.13 0.46 -11.99
N ARG A 34 19.39 -0.64 -12.73
CA ARG A 34 20.68 -0.86 -13.41
C ARG A 34 20.88 0.08 -14.60
N LEU A 35 19.82 0.44 -15.33
CA LEU A 35 19.91 1.47 -16.37
C LEU A 35 20.14 2.86 -15.78
N GLY A 36 19.39 3.25 -14.75
CA GLY A 36 19.55 4.55 -14.08
C GLY A 36 20.93 4.73 -13.46
N GLY A 37 21.47 3.69 -12.80
CA GLY A 37 22.84 3.69 -12.29
C GLY A 37 23.92 3.76 -13.38
N LYS A 38 23.67 3.14 -14.55
CA LYS A 38 24.56 3.23 -15.72
C LYS A 38 24.43 4.56 -16.47
N MET A 39 23.22 5.18 -16.46
CA MET A 39 22.99 6.49 -17.09
C MET A 39 23.63 7.64 -16.33
N LEU A 40 23.70 7.58 -15.01
CA LEU A 40 24.44 8.55 -14.20
C LEU A 40 25.97 8.43 -14.35
N GLY A 41 26.47 7.24 -14.73
CA GLY A 41 27.91 7.03 -14.96
C GLY A 41 28.39 7.19 -16.41
N LYS A 42 27.50 7.15 -17.41
CA LYS A 42 27.85 7.17 -18.85
C LYS A 42 26.85 7.97 -19.69
N GLY A 43 26.72 9.25 -19.38
CA GLY A 43 25.72 10.14 -19.99
C GLY A 43 25.83 10.39 -21.51
N MET A 44 26.74 9.72 -22.24
CA MET A 44 26.96 9.99 -23.66
C MET A 44 26.86 8.78 -24.63
N GLU A 45 26.84 7.54 -24.14
CA GLU A 45 26.77 6.35 -25.01
C GLU A 45 25.34 5.86 -25.31
N VAL A 46 24.33 6.35 -24.58
CA VAL A 46 22.92 5.91 -24.72
C VAL A 46 22.24 6.45 -25.97
N MET A 47 22.75 7.50 -26.58
CA MET A 47 22.17 8.10 -27.81
C MET A 47 22.40 7.31 -29.10
N GLN A 48 23.17 6.23 -29.09
CA GLN A 48 23.52 5.48 -30.30
C GLN A 48 22.81 4.14 -30.48
N ALA A 49 21.88 3.75 -29.62
CA ALA A 49 21.09 2.52 -29.76
C ALA A 49 19.60 2.79 -30.03
N PRO A 50 19.15 2.73 -31.29
CA PRO A 50 17.75 3.07 -31.66
C PRO A 50 16.69 2.21 -30.97
N THR A 51 17.00 0.94 -30.67
CA THR A 51 16.10 0.03 -29.94
C THR A 51 15.94 0.39 -28.47
N LEU A 52 16.98 0.94 -27.83
CA LEU A 52 16.92 1.39 -26.44
C LEU A 52 16.16 2.71 -26.32
N ALA A 53 16.32 3.61 -27.29
CA ALA A 53 15.57 4.87 -27.37
C ALA A 53 14.07 4.61 -27.54
N GLY A 54 13.65 3.62 -28.35
CA GLY A 54 12.25 3.24 -28.52
C GLY A 54 11.62 2.65 -27.26
N VAL A 55 12.36 1.80 -26.52
CA VAL A 55 11.89 1.26 -25.22
C VAL A 55 11.82 2.36 -24.17
N LEU A 56 12.82 3.23 -24.09
CA LEU A 56 12.82 4.37 -23.17
C LEU A 56 11.73 5.39 -23.49
N ALA A 57 11.44 5.62 -24.78
CA ALA A 57 10.36 6.53 -25.18
C ALA A 57 8.98 5.97 -24.80
N LYS A 58 8.74 4.68 -25.01
CA LYS A 58 7.45 4.04 -24.66
C LYS A 58 7.26 3.92 -23.15
N GLU A 59 8.25 3.40 -22.44
CA GLU A 59 8.17 3.18 -20.99
C GLU A 59 8.35 4.50 -20.23
N GLY A 60 9.19 5.42 -20.72
CA GLY A 60 9.35 6.76 -20.17
C GLY A 60 8.09 7.60 -20.29
N GLY A 61 7.33 7.45 -21.38
CA GLY A 61 6.03 8.10 -21.56
C GLY A 61 4.99 7.63 -20.55
N GLU A 62 4.95 6.33 -20.23
CA GLU A 62 4.04 5.80 -19.21
C GLU A 62 4.44 6.25 -17.78
N ILE A 63 5.73 6.26 -17.48
CA ILE A 63 6.26 6.77 -16.21
C ILE A 63 5.96 8.26 -16.06
N ALA A 64 6.20 9.05 -17.10
CA ALA A 64 5.89 10.47 -17.09
C ALA A 64 4.40 10.73 -16.90
N ARG A 65 3.53 9.95 -17.54
CA ARG A 65 2.08 10.06 -17.36
C ARG A 65 1.65 9.75 -15.93
N GLU A 66 2.17 8.68 -15.33
CA GLU A 66 1.86 8.33 -13.93
C GLU A 66 2.38 9.38 -12.95
N LEU A 67 3.56 9.95 -13.22
CA LEU A 67 4.11 11.03 -12.42
C LEU A 67 3.25 12.30 -12.53
N VAL A 68 2.88 12.70 -13.75
CA VAL A 68 1.97 13.81 -14.00
C VAL A 68 0.62 13.55 -13.32
N HIS A 69 0.08 12.34 -13.43
CA HIS A 69 -1.15 11.95 -12.73
C HIS A 69 -1.01 12.11 -11.21
N ALA A 70 0.04 11.56 -10.61
CA ALA A 70 0.27 11.64 -9.16
C ALA A 70 0.43 13.09 -8.67
N LEU A 71 1.11 13.94 -9.45
CA LEU A 71 1.28 15.36 -9.14
C LEU A 71 0.00 16.18 -9.36
N SER A 72 -0.81 15.81 -10.36
CA SER A 72 -2.06 16.51 -10.71
C SER A 72 -3.25 16.08 -9.84
N LEU A 73 -3.11 15.03 -9.02
CA LEU A 73 -4.15 14.68 -8.06
C LEU A 73 -4.48 15.92 -7.21
N PRO A 74 -5.77 16.26 -7.05
CA PRO A 74 -6.16 17.33 -6.15
C PRO A 74 -5.79 16.98 -4.70
N ASP A 75 -5.66 17.97 -3.85
CA ASP A 75 -5.54 17.72 -2.41
C ASP A 75 -6.75 16.92 -1.93
N ASP A 76 -6.55 16.11 -0.92
CA ASP A 76 -7.63 15.35 -0.31
C ASP A 76 -8.62 16.32 0.35
N PRO A 77 -9.94 16.05 0.34
CA PRO A 77 -10.92 16.99 0.84
C PRO A 77 -10.66 17.37 2.30
N PRO A 78 -10.98 18.61 2.68
CA PRO A 78 -10.92 19.01 4.08
C PRO A 78 -11.88 18.15 4.90
N SER A 79 -11.43 17.68 6.05
CA SER A 79 -12.23 16.89 6.97
C SER A 79 -11.69 17.03 8.39
N MET A 80 -12.46 16.60 9.37
CA MET A 80 -12.03 16.57 10.77
C MET A 80 -10.79 15.70 11.01
N LEU A 81 -10.47 14.79 10.09
CA LEU A 81 -9.29 13.92 10.15
C LEU A 81 -8.00 14.58 9.64
N ARG A 82 -8.13 15.80 9.09
CA ARG A 82 -7.01 16.59 8.57
C ARG A 82 -6.82 17.85 9.39
N GLY A 83 -5.60 18.30 9.48
CA GLY A 83 -5.27 19.53 10.18
C GLY A 83 -3.85 19.51 10.73
N ARG A 84 -3.56 20.47 11.59
CA ARG A 84 -2.25 20.53 12.26
C ARG A 84 -2.14 19.39 13.27
N LEU A 85 -1.14 18.54 13.08
CA LEU A 85 -0.90 17.41 13.98
C LEU A 85 -0.44 17.90 15.35
N GLY A 86 -1.05 17.33 16.40
CA GLY A 86 -0.63 17.55 17.78
C GLY A 86 0.62 16.73 18.15
N VAL A 87 1.18 17.01 19.33
CA VAL A 87 2.30 16.27 19.90
C VAL A 87 1.85 14.89 20.41
N SER A 88 0.63 14.81 20.96
CA SER A 88 0.10 13.57 21.53
C SER A 88 -0.25 12.57 20.45
N LYS A 89 0.25 11.34 20.60
CA LYS A 89 -0.13 10.18 19.79
C LYS A 89 -1.14 9.35 20.54
N ARG A 90 -2.12 8.83 19.81
CA ARG A 90 -3.14 7.93 20.36
C ARG A 90 -3.20 6.68 19.52
N VAL A 91 -3.48 5.57 20.16
CA VAL A 91 -3.65 4.26 19.53
C VAL A 91 -5.00 3.71 19.97
N ALA A 92 -5.71 3.10 19.04
CA ALA A 92 -6.91 2.32 19.30
C ALA A 92 -6.83 1.03 18.48
N TRP A 93 -7.46 0.00 18.95
CA TRP A 93 -7.59 -1.28 18.27
C TRP A 93 -8.99 -1.83 18.42
N ALA A 94 -9.40 -2.66 17.48
CA ALA A 94 -10.68 -3.35 17.51
C ALA A 94 -10.48 -4.80 18.01
N GLU A 95 -11.56 -5.42 18.47
CA GLU A 95 -11.59 -6.85 18.68
C GLU A 95 -11.27 -7.59 17.37
N PRO A 96 -10.50 -8.69 17.41
CA PRO A 96 -10.16 -9.46 16.23
C PRO A 96 -11.38 -10.04 15.53
N LEU A 97 -11.35 -10.05 14.20
CA LEU A 97 -12.32 -10.71 13.36
C LEU A 97 -11.78 -12.06 12.89
N LYS A 98 -12.65 -13.05 12.74
CA LYS A 98 -12.23 -14.34 12.17
C LYS A 98 -11.88 -14.16 10.69
N LEU A 99 -10.67 -14.52 10.33
CA LEU A 99 -10.18 -14.40 8.94
C LEU A 99 -11.05 -15.19 7.95
N GLU A 100 -11.64 -16.32 8.36
CA GLU A 100 -12.55 -17.11 7.52
C GLU A 100 -13.86 -16.37 7.21
N GLU A 101 -14.37 -15.54 8.13
CA GLU A 101 -15.54 -14.69 7.86
C GLU A 101 -15.22 -13.63 6.83
N VAL A 102 -14.05 -12.98 6.96
CA VAL A 102 -13.57 -12.00 5.96
C VAL A 102 -13.39 -12.65 4.59
N LYS A 103 -12.82 -13.85 4.53
CA LYS A 103 -12.70 -14.64 3.31
C LYS A 103 -14.06 -15.04 2.72
N ALA A 104 -15.05 -15.37 3.57
CA ALA A 104 -16.40 -15.71 3.11
C ALA A 104 -17.06 -14.50 2.42
N VAL A 105 -16.96 -13.30 2.99
CA VAL A 105 -17.42 -12.07 2.35
C VAL A 105 -16.70 -11.84 1.02
N GLY A 106 -15.39 -12.01 0.98
CA GLY A 106 -14.61 -11.88 -0.24
C GLY A 106 -15.09 -12.82 -1.35
N ARG A 107 -15.35 -14.08 -1.01
CA ARG A 107 -15.90 -15.06 -1.98
C ARG A 107 -17.30 -14.69 -2.45
N ALA A 108 -18.15 -14.21 -1.54
CA ALA A 108 -19.53 -13.85 -1.87
C ALA A 108 -19.63 -12.63 -2.79
N CYS A 109 -18.66 -11.71 -2.69
CA CYS A 109 -18.63 -10.45 -3.45
C CYS A 109 -17.58 -10.45 -4.58
N ASP A 110 -16.98 -11.59 -4.91
CA ASP A 110 -15.91 -11.74 -5.92
C ASP A 110 -14.79 -10.71 -5.75
N CYS A 111 -14.34 -10.55 -4.50
CA CYS A 111 -13.27 -9.61 -4.15
C CYS A 111 -12.23 -10.24 -3.22
N THR A 112 -11.10 -9.56 -3.04
CA THR A 112 -10.01 -10.07 -2.20
C THR A 112 -10.23 -9.74 -0.73
N VAL A 113 -9.57 -10.50 0.17
CA VAL A 113 -9.51 -10.20 1.60
C VAL A 113 -9.07 -8.76 1.86
N ASN A 114 -8.09 -8.28 1.09
CA ASN A 114 -7.60 -6.91 1.22
C ASN A 114 -8.67 -5.87 0.87
N ASP A 115 -9.49 -6.13 -0.15
CA ASP A 115 -10.58 -5.23 -0.54
C ASP A 115 -11.63 -5.15 0.57
N VAL A 116 -11.99 -6.29 1.18
CA VAL A 116 -12.91 -6.35 2.31
C VAL A 116 -12.38 -5.55 3.50
N LEU A 117 -11.12 -5.75 3.87
CA LEU A 117 -10.50 -5.08 5.01
C LEU A 117 -10.38 -3.57 4.79
N MET A 118 -10.01 -3.12 3.59
CA MET A 118 -9.97 -1.69 3.26
C MET A 118 -11.36 -1.05 3.23
N ALA A 119 -12.38 -1.77 2.72
CA ALA A 119 -13.77 -1.31 2.76
C ALA A 119 -14.32 -1.23 4.20
N THR A 120 -13.90 -2.15 5.07
CA THR A 120 -14.23 -2.13 6.49
C THR A 120 -13.58 -0.92 7.17
N ALA A 121 -12.30 -0.65 6.89
CA ALA A 121 -11.63 0.55 7.40
C ALA A 121 -12.32 1.85 6.93
N ALA A 122 -12.72 1.93 5.65
CA ALA A 122 -13.51 3.06 5.15
C ALA A 122 -14.85 3.20 5.87
N GLY A 123 -15.49 2.07 6.20
CA GLY A 123 -16.74 2.05 6.99
C GLY A 123 -16.56 2.53 8.42
N ALA A 124 -15.48 2.12 9.07
CA ALA A 124 -15.14 2.56 10.43
C ALA A 124 -14.85 4.06 10.46
N LEU A 125 -14.08 4.58 9.51
CA LEU A 125 -13.84 6.03 9.38
C LEU A 125 -15.14 6.79 9.13
N ARG A 126 -16.02 6.27 8.25
CA ARG A 126 -17.35 6.84 8.03
C ARG A 126 -18.12 6.98 9.33
N GLU A 127 -18.23 5.89 10.10
CA GLU A 127 -19.00 5.90 11.33
C GLU A 127 -18.41 6.86 12.37
N TYR A 128 -17.09 6.84 12.53
CA TYR A 128 -16.39 7.76 13.41
C TYR A 128 -16.64 9.24 13.06
N MET A 129 -16.63 9.59 11.77
CA MET A 129 -16.88 10.96 11.31
C MET A 129 -18.35 11.34 11.45
N ARG A 130 -19.27 10.43 11.13
CA ARG A 130 -20.72 10.61 11.25
C ARG A 130 -21.15 10.92 12.69
N GLU A 131 -20.62 10.15 13.65
CA GLU A 131 -20.89 10.36 15.07
C GLU A 131 -20.44 11.74 15.59
N ARG A 132 -19.52 12.37 14.86
CA ARG A 132 -18.99 13.71 15.18
C ARG A 132 -19.59 14.83 14.35
N GLY A 133 -20.63 14.51 13.59
CA GLY A 133 -21.40 15.49 12.84
C GLY A 133 -20.77 15.95 11.53
N GLU A 134 -19.78 15.21 11.01
CA GLU A 134 -19.19 15.52 9.70
C GLU A 134 -20.19 15.20 8.58
N ALA A 135 -20.32 16.12 7.62
CA ALA A 135 -21.10 15.89 6.40
C ALA A 135 -20.32 14.98 5.46
N LEU A 136 -20.87 13.80 5.14
CA LEU A 136 -20.14 12.75 4.42
C LEU A 136 -20.65 12.53 2.99
N ASP A 137 -21.73 13.18 2.58
CA ASP A 137 -22.36 12.93 1.28
C ASP A 137 -21.37 13.13 0.11
N GLY A 138 -21.17 12.06 -0.67
CA GLY A 138 -20.22 12.06 -1.77
C GLY A 138 -18.75 12.13 -1.38
N MET A 139 -18.41 12.15 -0.09
CA MET A 139 -17.03 12.28 0.37
C MET A 139 -16.21 11.01 0.07
N THR A 140 -15.05 11.21 -0.51
CA THR A 140 -14.04 10.17 -0.67
C THR A 140 -12.74 10.70 -0.09
N LEU A 141 -12.16 9.97 0.85
CA LEU A 141 -10.84 10.23 1.40
C LEU A 141 -9.82 9.35 0.69
N ARG A 142 -8.56 9.75 0.67
CA ARG A 142 -7.48 8.93 0.16
C ARG A 142 -6.59 8.40 1.28
N ALA A 143 -6.19 7.14 1.12
CA ALA A 143 -5.14 6.54 1.91
C ALA A 143 -3.92 6.26 1.04
N THR A 144 -2.72 6.50 1.54
CA THR A 144 -1.51 5.94 0.97
C THR A 144 -1.37 4.49 1.42
N VAL A 145 -1.18 3.59 0.46
CA VAL A 145 -1.01 2.15 0.71
C VAL A 145 0.37 1.72 0.23
N PRO A 146 1.23 1.19 1.11
CA PRO A 146 2.51 0.63 0.69
C PRO A 146 2.29 -0.70 -0.04
N VAL A 147 2.85 -0.80 -1.24
CA VAL A 147 2.83 -2.00 -2.08
C VAL A 147 4.22 -2.59 -2.12
N ASN A 148 4.35 -3.83 -1.66
CA ASN A 148 5.63 -4.53 -1.70
C ASN A 148 6.04 -4.82 -3.16
N LEU A 149 7.20 -4.31 -3.55
CA LEU A 149 7.80 -4.51 -4.87
C LEU A 149 8.89 -5.58 -4.86
N ARG A 150 9.14 -6.23 -3.72
CA ARG A 150 10.18 -7.22 -3.56
C ARG A 150 9.77 -8.55 -4.20
N PRO A 151 10.65 -9.19 -5.00
CA PRO A 151 10.43 -10.55 -5.48
C PRO A 151 10.32 -11.53 -4.32
N LEU A 152 9.48 -12.58 -4.48
CA LEU A 152 9.28 -13.61 -3.45
C LEU A 152 10.57 -14.32 -3.06
N GLU A 153 11.47 -14.55 -4.01
CA GLU A 153 12.81 -15.12 -3.80
C GLU A 153 13.69 -14.28 -2.86
N HIS A 154 13.39 -12.98 -2.75
CA HIS A 154 14.09 -12.03 -1.89
C HIS A 154 13.28 -11.64 -0.64
N ALA A 155 12.17 -12.31 -0.34
CA ALA A 155 11.27 -11.94 0.77
C ALA A 155 11.96 -11.87 2.14
N ARG A 156 13.03 -12.65 2.34
CA ARG A 156 13.82 -12.67 3.59
C ARG A 156 14.95 -11.65 3.66
N LYS A 157 15.26 -10.95 2.55
CA LYS A 157 16.30 -9.91 2.56
C LYS A 157 15.77 -8.66 3.26
N LEU A 158 16.58 -8.08 4.13
CA LEU A 158 16.27 -6.81 4.78
C LEU A 158 16.32 -5.65 3.77
N GLY A 159 15.60 -4.58 4.04
CA GLY A 159 15.56 -3.37 3.22
C GLY A 159 14.14 -2.97 2.81
N ASN A 160 13.97 -1.73 2.39
CA ASN A 160 12.70 -1.15 1.99
C ASN A 160 12.57 -1.16 0.46
N HIS A 161 11.72 -2.06 -0.06
CA HIS A 161 11.43 -2.17 -1.48
C HIS A 161 9.92 -2.11 -1.67
N PHE A 162 9.34 -0.96 -1.42
CA PHE A 162 7.91 -0.72 -1.58
C PHE A 162 7.67 0.59 -2.33
N GLY A 163 6.61 0.63 -3.11
CA GLY A 163 6.05 1.84 -3.66
C GLY A 163 4.81 2.25 -2.88
N LEU A 164 4.40 3.51 -3.01
CA LEU A 164 3.17 4.03 -2.45
C LEU A 164 2.13 4.18 -3.56
N VAL A 165 0.90 3.79 -3.28
CA VAL A 165 -0.25 4.06 -4.14
C VAL A 165 -1.31 4.82 -3.36
N PHE A 166 -2.13 5.60 -4.07
CA PHE A 166 -3.27 6.29 -3.49
C PHE A 166 -4.52 5.44 -3.69
N LEU A 167 -5.13 5.02 -2.59
CA LEU A 167 -6.38 4.27 -2.57
C LEU A 167 -7.52 5.18 -2.12
N ASP A 168 -8.56 5.26 -2.92
CA ASP A 168 -9.78 5.96 -2.58
C ASP A 168 -10.60 5.16 -1.55
N LEU A 169 -10.93 5.82 -0.45
CA LEU A 169 -11.78 5.31 0.63
C LEU A 169 -13.14 6.03 0.56
N PRO A 170 -14.18 5.41 0.01
CA PRO A 170 -15.49 6.05 -0.19
C PRO A 170 -16.28 6.14 1.12
N VAL A 171 -15.84 7.00 2.05
CA VAL A 171 -16.48 7.22 3.35
C VAL A 171 -17.89 7.80 3.22
N GLY A 172 -18.19 8.46 2.11
CA GLY A 172 -19.53 8.97 1.78
C GLY A 172 -20.54 7.87 1.43
N GLU A 173 -20.08 6.67 1.02
CA GLU A 173 -20.98 5.58 0.66
C GLU A 173 -21.53 4.87 1.90
N ALA A 174 -22.85 5.00 2.10
CA ALA A 174 -23.53 4.43 3.26
C ALA A 174 -23.72 2.92 3.15
N ASN A 175 -24.00 2.41 1.93
CA ASN A 175 -24.21 1.00 1.69
C ASN A 175 -22.89 0.23 1.76
N PRO A 176 -22.73 -0.75 2.68
CA PRO A 176 -21.46 -1.46 2.84
C PRO A 176 -21.07 -2.30 1.62
N VAL A 177 -22.03 -2.84 0.88
CA VAL A 177 -21.75 -3.63 -0.33
C VAL A 177 -21.25 -2.72 -1.44
N ARG A 178 -21.93 -1.60 -1.70
CA ARG A 178 -21.46 -0.62 -2.69
C ARG A 178 -20.10 -0.03 -2.32
N ARG A 179 -19.87 0.19 -1.02
CA ARG A 179 -18.55 0.64 -0.54
C ARG A 179 -17.47 -0.38 -0.85
N LEU A 180 -17.74 -1.67 -0.62
CA LEU A 180 -16.82 -2.77 -0.96
C LEU A 180 -16.56 -2.84 -2.47
N GLU A 181 -17.60 -2.78 -3.29
CA GLU A 181 -17.48 -2.78 -4.76
C GLU A 181 -16.57 -1.64 -5.24
N ARG A 182 -16.78 -0.40 -4.75
CA ARG A 182 -15.96 0.75 -5.09
C ARG A 182 -14.49 0.57 -4.70
N VAL A 183 -14.24 0.05 -3.50
CA VAL A 183 -12.87 -0.22 -3.04
C VAL A 183 -12.22 -1.32 -3.89
N ALA A 184 -12.95 -2.40 -4.20
CA ALA A 184 -12.45 -3.48 -5.04
C ALA A 184 -12.12 -3.01 -6.46
N ASP A 185 -12.95 -2.15 -7.05
CA ASP A 185 -12.70 -1.53 -8.37
C ASP A 185 -11.43 -0.68 -8.34
N CYS A 186 -11.29 0.18 -7.35
CA CYS A 186 -10.10 1.01 -7.17
C CYS A 186 -8.84 0.15 -7.01
N MET A 187 -8.89 -0.88 -6.19
CA MET A 187 -7.78 -1.82 -5.99
C MET A 187 -7.42 -2.59 -7.26
N ARG A 188 -8.40 -2.98 -8.09
CA ARG A 188 -8.14 -3.61 -9.39
C ARG A 188 -7.40 -2.66 -10.35
N GLN A 189 -7.82 -1.40 -10.42
CA GLN A 189 -7.15 -0.37 -11.21
C GLN A 189 -5.72 -0.14 -10.74
N LEU A 190 -5.50 -0.02 -9.43
CA LEU A 190 -4.17 0.15 -8.84
C LEU A 190 -3.26 -1.04 -9.11
N LYS A 191 -3.76 -2.27 -9.02
CA LYS A 191 -3.01 -3.48 -9.37
C LYS A 191 -2.61 -3.52 -10.85
N GLY A 192 -3.41 -2.93 -11.74
CA GLY A 192 -3.12 -2.75 -13.17
C GLY A 192 -2.12 -1.62 -13.47
N SER A 193 -1.98 -0.63 -12.60
CA SER A 193 -1.17 0.56 -12.82
C SER A 193 0.32 0.34 -12.53
N ARG A 194 1.15 1.27 -12.98
CA ARG A 194 2.57 1.36 -12.63
C ARG A 194 2.84 2.31 -11.46
N GLN A 195 1.81 2.80 -10.80
CA GLN A 195 1.91 3.83 -9.76
C GLN A 195 2.92 3.46 -8.66
N ALA A 196 2.88 2.23 -8.14
CA ALA A 196 3.81 1.77 -7.11
C ALA A 196 5.29 1.82 -7.56
N ILE A 197 5.56 1.46 -8.82
CA ILE A 197 6.92 1.46 -9.39
C ILE A 197 7.41 2.89 -9.58
N VAL A 198 6.56 3.76 -10.09
CA VAL A 198 6.86 5.19 -10.30
C VAL A 198 7.10 5.86 -8.96
N ALA A 199 6.25 5.60 -7.96
CA ALA A 199 6.41 6.13 -6.61
C ALA A 199 7.72 5.65 -5.96
N TYR A 200 8.10 4.38 -6.14
CA TYR A 200 9.39 3.86 -5.65
C TYR A 200 10.58 4.58 -6.29
N GLY A 201 10.56 4.76 -7.61
CA GLY A 201 11.61 5.50 -8.32
C GLY A 201 11.70 6.96 -7.88
N LEU A 202 10.54 7.61 -7.68
CA LEU A 202 10.47 8.97 -7.17
C LEU A 202 11.01 9.08 -5.73
N LEU A 203 10.62 8.18 -4.84
CA LEU A 203 11.15 8.14 -3.46
C LEU A 203 12.67 7.93 -3.44
N ALA A 204 13.21 7.07 -4.32
CA ALA A 204 14.64 6.85 -4.45
C ALA A 204 15.37 8.12 -4.94
N ALA A 205 14.80 8.83 -5.92
CA ALA A 205 15.35 10.10 -6.41
C ALA A 205 15.28 11.19 -5.34
N LEU A 206 14.16 11.31 -4.63
CA LEU A 206 13.99 12.25 -3.52
C LEU A 206 14.96 11.97 -2.37
N GLY A 207 15.24 10.68 -2.09
CA GLY A 207 16.22 10.32 -1.07
C GLY A 207 17.66 10.83 -1.33
N MET A 208 17.97 11.17 -2.58
CA MET A 208 19.25 11.78 -2.99
C MET A 208 19.17 13.31 -3.14
N ALA A 209 17.98 13.89 -3.02
CA ALA A 209 17.78 15.33 -3.18
C ALA A 209 18.16 16.10 -1.92
N PRO A 210 18.46 17.41 -2.03
CA PRO A 210 18.65 18.28 -0.86
C PRO A 210 17.43 18.30 0.05
N ALA A 211 17.64 18.49 1.38
CA ALA A 211 16.59 18.45 2.39
C ALA A 211 15.37 19.34 2.06
N ALA A 212 15.62 20.55 1.58
CA ALA A 212 14.55 21.49 1.20
C ALA A 212 13.63 20.94 0.09
N VAL A 213 14.18 20.16 -0.86
CA VAL A 213 13.40 19.49 -1.91
C VAL A 213 12.62 18.31 -1.34
N GLN A 214 13.22 17.56 -0.41
CA GLN A 214 12.54 16.47 0.28
C GLN A 214 11.36 16.99 1.11
N GLU A 215 11.54 18.05 1.86
CA GLU A 215 10.47 18.69 2.66
C GLU A 215 9.32 19.18 1.79
N LEU A 216 9.61 19.86 0.68
CA LEU A 216 8.59 20.33 -0.26
C LEU A 216 7.81 19.14 -0.85
N ALA A 217 8.50 18.08 -1.26
CA ALA A 217 7.87 16.89 -1.81
C ALA A 217 6.99 16.19 -0.76
N LEU A 218 7.47 16.03 0.47
CA LEU A 218 6.71 15.46 1.58
C LEU A 218 5.45 16.26 1.86
N ASP A 219 5.54 17.60 1.87
CA ASP A 219 4.38 18.46 2.06
C ASP A 219 3.35 18.29 0.93
N LEU A 220 3.80 18.31 -0.33
CA LEU A 220 2.93 18.09 -1.48
C LEU A 220 2.23 16.74 -1.46
N PHE A 221 2.96 15.65 -1.16
CA PHE A 221 2.37 14.30 -1.12
C PHE A 221 1.47 14.09 0.09
N SER A 222 1.81 14.65 1.24
CA SER A 222 1.02 14.52 2.45
C SER A 222 -0.34 15.22 2.36
N ARG A 223 -0.46 16.24 1.50
CA ARG A 223 -1.76 16.89 1.23
C ARG A 223 -2.70 16.04 0.40
N LYS A 224 -2.19 15.06 -0.34
CA LYS A 224 -2.96 14.23 -1.25
C LYS A 224 -3.62 13.03 -0.59
N ALA A 225 -3.36 12.78 0.70
CA ALA A 225 -3.97 11.70 1.46
C ALA A 225 -4.26 12.10 2.91
N THR A 226 -5.30 11.53 3.48
CA THR A 226 -5.71 11.71 4.87
C THR A 226 -5.15 10.60 5.77
N ALA A 227 -4.94 9.42 5.22
CA ALA A 227 -4.52 8.24 5.99
C ALA A 227 -3.34 7.50 5.33
N VAL A 228 -2.62 6.75 6.15
CA VAL A 228 -1.78 5.64 5.69
C VAL A 228 -2.49 4.35 6.06
N ALA A 229 -2.72 3.45 5.10
CA ALA A 229 -3.35 2.16 5.37
C ALA A 229 -2.43 1.03 4.90
N THR A 230 -2.22 0.04 5.76
CA THR A 230 -1.39 -1.11 5.42
C THR A 230 -2.02 -2.39 5.93
N ASN A 231 -1.96 -3.44 5.10
CA ASN A 231 -2.38 -4.78 5.46
C ASN A 231 -1.18 -5.73 5.31
N VAL A 232 -0.82 -6.38 6.41
CA VAL A 232 0.30 -7.31 6.47
C VAL A 232 -0.24 -8.71 6.82
N PRO A 233 -0.14 -9.68 5.90
CA PRO A 233 -0.46 -11.06 6.23
C PRO A 233 0.60 -11.62 7.17
N GLY A 234 0.23 -11.87 8.41
CA GLY A 234 1.09 -12.49 9.41
C GLY A 234 1.00 -14.02 9.40
N PRO A 235 1.73 -14.69 10.30
CA PRO A 235 1.72 -16.15 10.43
C PRO A 235 0.32 -16.67 10.78
N GLN A 236 -0.14 -17.67 10.03
CA GLN A 236 -1.44 -18.31 10.27
C GLN A 236 -1.35 -19.50 11.23
N GLN A 237 -0.18 -19.73 11.81
CA GLN A 237 0.05 -20.69 12.88
C GLN A 237 0.52 -19.93 14.12
N PRO A 238 0.15 -20.41 15.32
CA PRO A 238 0.53 -19.75 16.56
C PRO A 238 2.05 -19.73 16.74
N LEU A 239 2.56 -18.57 17.09
CA LEU A 239 3.97 -18.40 17.47
C LEU A 239 4.13 -18.55 18.97
N TYR A 240 5.32 -19.01 19.36
CA TYR A 240 5.69 -19.19 20.77
C TYR A 240 6.97 -18.41 21.08
N LEU A 241 6.95 -17.69 22.17
CA LEU A 241 8.11 -17.01 22.74
C LEU A 241 8.40 -17.60 24.12
N ALA A 242 9.61 -18.14 24.33
CA ALA A 242 10.00 -18.79 25.57
C ALA A 242 8.98 -19.84 26.08
N GLY A 243 8.42 -20.64 25.17
CA GLY A 243 7.42 -21.69 25.48
C GLY A 243 5.99 -21.17 25.72
N ARG A 244 5.76 -19.87 25.67
CA ARG A 244 4.42 -19.27 25.79
C ARG A 244 3.87 -18.89 24.43
N LYS A 245 2.59 -19.24 24.17
CA LYS A 245 1.87 -18.84 22.95
C LYS A 245 1.69 -17.32 22.95
N LEU A 246 2.05 -16.68 21.84
CA LEU A 246 1.64 -15.31 21.56
C LEU A 246 0.15 -15.30 21.27
N ARG A 247 -0.62 -14.49 21.98
CA ARG A 247 -2.06 -14.40 21.80
C ARG A 247 -2.42 -13.50 20.64
N GLU A 248 -1.80 -12.35 20.60
CA GLU A 248 -2.09 -11.28 19.63
C GLU A 248 -0.79 -10.66 19.14
N MET A 249 -0.83 -10.12 17.94
CA MET A 249 0.26 -9.35 17.36
C MET A 249 -0.32 -8.07 16.79
N MET A 250 0.33 -6.95 17.09
CA MET A 250 -0.07 -5.63 16.59
C MET A 250 1.15 -4.89 16.06
N PHE A 251 0.93 -4.00 15.11
CA PHE A 251 1.93 -3.04 14.68
C PHE A 251 1.25 -1.72 14.32
N TRP A 252 2.01 -0.66 14.32
CA TRP A 252 1.51 0.66 13.97
C TRP A 252 2.34 1.23 12.82
N VAL A 253 1.64 1.65 11.76
CA VAL A 253 2.29 2.32 10.64
C VAL A 253 2.68 3.74 11.06
N PRO A 254 3.91 4.18 10.79
CA PRO A 254 4.32 5.54 11.06
C PRO A 254 3.60 6.51 10.13
N GLN A 255 3.19 7.65 10.67
CA GLN A 255 2.65 8.76 9.91
C GLN A 255 3.74 9.81 9.66
N THR A 256 3.58 10.58 8.59
CA THR A 256 4.51 11.67 8.22
C THR A 256 3.74 12.85 7.61
N GLY A 257 4.37 14.01 7.64
CA GLY A 257 3.78 15.24 7.09
C GLY A 257 2.49 15.64 7.80
N SER A 258 1.43 15.90 7.06
CA SER A 258 0.10 16.27 7.56
C SER A 258 -0.85 15.07 7.73
N ILE A 259 -0.40 13.85 7.48
CA ILE A 259 -1.23 12.64 7.59
C ILE A 259 -1.32 12.23 9.06
N GLY A 260 -2.51 12.39 9.66
CA GLY A 260 -2.76 12.11 11.08
C GLY A 260 -3.29 10.72 11.40
N ILE A 261 -3.75 9.97 10.41
CA ILE A 261 -4.39 8.66 10.58
C ILE A 261 -3.50 7.55 10.03
N GLY A 262 -3.26 6.52 10.84
CA GLY A 262 -2.66 5.26 10.41
C GLY A 262 -3.62 4.11 10.67
N VAL A 263 -3.90 3.31 9.64
CA VAL A 263 -4.67 2.07 9.73
C VAL A 263 -3.73 0.92 9.49
N SER A 264 -3.50 0.10 10.52
CA SER A 264 -2.65 -1.08 10.46
C SER A 264 -3.50 -2.32 10.62
N ILE A 265 -3.45 -3.21 9.65
CA ILE A 265 -4.20 -4.46 9.64
C ILE A 265 -3.18 -5.60 9.63
N LEU A 266 -3.34 -6.56 10.53
CA LEU A 266 -2.48 -7.74 10.64
C LEU A 266 -3.34 -8.97 10.82
N SER A 267 -3.11 -10.00 10.02
CA SER A 267 -3.71 -11.31 10.29
C SER A 267 -2.74 -12.21 11.03
N TYR A 268 -3.21 -12.89 12.08
CA TYR A 268 -2.42 -13.80 12.88
C TYR A 268 -3.29 -14.93 13.44
N ASP A 269 -2.82 -16.17 13.35
CA ASP A 269 -3.46 -17.38 13.94
C ASP A 269 -4.96 -17.51 13.61
N GLY A 270 -5.34 -17.18 12.37
CA GLY A 270 -6.73 -17.27 11.90
C GLY A 270 -7.62 -16.06 12.22
N GLU A 271 -7.07 -15.02 12.82
CA GLU A 271 -7.75 -13.75 13.14
C GLU A 271 -7.14 -12.58 12.39
N VAL A 272 -7.84 -11.46 12.33
CA VAL A 272 -7.40 -10.22 11.71
C VAL A 272 -7.95 -9.00 12.47
#